data_abf923a0cb576d6d361a7aed82f958a8
#
_entry.id   abf923a0cb576d6d361a7aed82f958a8
#
_cell.length_a   1.000
_cell.length_b   1.000
_cell.length_c   1.000
_cell.angle_alpha   90.00
_cell.angle_beta   90.00
_cell.angle_gamma   90.00
#
_symmetry.space_group_name_H-M   'P 1'
#
loop_
_entity.id
_entity.type
_entity.pdbx_description
1 polymer ?
#
loop_
_entity_poly.entity_id
_entity_poly.type
_entity_poly.pdbx_seq_one_letter_code
_entity_poly.pdbx_strand_id
1 'polypeptide(L)'
;MKKLIGIMVACGLFFGSSTQIRAEWLKDHQGKWTYYENISNKLVYENKNLVVQPIKLPQYYQADARWSDKRYGISNMKITGCVPTSLAMVISGLVKDVTPVQVADYIYDTTMEMNTMFTGTSSLGARDAILYWGLKYQVIDSKEDLIAALKDGKIVYGAVGHGIFVKGYSTHAIILSGYDHGKTKAIDPDNMSKTNRWYSVDDIWNERSLELEDNAVGGAFIAIYK
;
A
#
# COMPACT_ATOMS: atom_id res chain seq x y z
N MET A 1 -50.46 16.73 -4.67
CA MET A 1 -50.15 16.94 -3.23
C MET A 1 -48.63 16.75 -3.07
N LYS A 2 -47.90 17.85 -2.89
CA LYS A 2 -46.42 17.82 -2.68
C LYS A 2 -46.17 17.44 -1.22
N LYS A 3 -45.55 16.30 -0.97
CA LYS A 3 -45.13 15.92 0.38
C LYS A 3 -43.84 16.68 0.71
N LEU A 4 -43.87 17.52 1.73
CA LEU A 4 -42.69 18.13 2.33
C LEU A 4 -41.85 17.03 2.97
N ILE A 5 -40.59 16.95 2.55
CA ILE A 5 -39.56 16.13 3.21
C ILE A 5 -38.99 16.99 4.33
N GLY A 6 -39.28 16.63 5.56
CA GLY A 6 -38.70 17.32 6.73
C GLY A 6 -37.23 16.91 6.88
N ILE A 7 -36.34 17.88 6.74
CA ILE A 7 -34.92 17.73 7.02
C ILE A 7 -34.71 18.18 8.46
N MET A 8 -34.28 17.27 9.34
CA MET A 8 -33.83 17.64 10.68
C MET A 8 -32.31 17.78 10.61
N VAL A 9 -31.81 19.02 10.67
CA VAL A 9 -30.40 19.35 10.74
C VAL A 9 -30.02 19.49 12.21
N ALA A 10 -29.18 18.58 12.72
CA ALA A 10 -28.57 18.76 14.03
C ALA A 10 -27.24 19.53 13.85
N CYS A 11 -27.23 20.82 14.24
CA CYS A 11 -26.04 21.66 14.26
C CYS A 11 -25.28 21.45 15.57
N GLY A 12 -24.11 20.75 15.51
CA GLY A 12 -23.16 20.76 16.61
C GLY A 12 -22.06 21.78 16.33
N LEU A 13 -21.96 22.80 17.18
CA LEU A 13 -20.88 23.79 17.15
C LEU A 13 -19.62 23.23 17.82
N PHE A 14 -18.56 23.01 17.04
CA PHE A 14 -17.20 22.85 17.55
C PHE A 14 -16.29 23.91 16.95
N PHE A 15 -15.64 24.68 17.81
CA PHE A 15 -14.64 25.68 17.46
C PHE A 15 -13.29 25.01 17.23
N GLY A 16 -12.69 25.19 16.05
CA GLY A 16 -11.28 24.88 15.77
C GLY A 16 -11.10 24.17 14.44
N SER A 17 -10.57 24.88 13.41
CA SER A 17 -10.17 24.45 12.05
C SER A 17 -11.19 23.61 11.26
N SER A 18 -11.70 24.22 10.24
CA SER A 18 -12.88 23.87 9.44
C SER A 18 -12.77 22.55 8.65
N THR A 19 -13.07 21.45 9.27
CA THR A 19 -13.68 20.31 8.58
C THR A 19 -15.13 20.22 9.06
N GLN A 20 -16.08 20.70 8.28
CA GLN A 20 -17.50 20.50 8.60
C GLN A 20 -17.85 19.03 8.38
N ILE A 21 -17.97 18.28 9.46
CA ILE A 21 -18.62 16.98 9.45
C ILE A 21 -20.12 17.25 9.32
N ARG A 22 -20.71 16.98 8.17
CA ARG A 22 -22.17 16.92 8.02
C ARG A 22 -22.59 15.47 8.13
N ALA A 23 -23.24 15.16 9.22
CA ALA A 23 -23.89 13.88 9.41
C ALA A 23 -25.41 14.08 9.29
N GLU A 24 -26.08 13.24 8.51
CA GLU A 24 -27.53 13.34 8.34
C GLU A 24 -28.18 11.96 8.22
N TRP A 25 -29.39 11.87 8.74
CA TRP A 25 -30.25 10.70 8.56
C TRP A 25 -31.13 10.91 7.32
N LEU A 26 -31.03 9.96 6.37
CA LEU A 26 -31.89 9.95 5.19
C LEU A 26 -32.85 8.75 5.23
N LYS A 27 -34.09 8.97 4.81
CA LYS A 27 -35.10 7.94 4.71
C LYS A 27 -35.30 7.57 3.26
N ASP A 28 -35.11 6.28 2.92
CA ASP A 28 -35.32 5.77 1.56
C ASP A 28 -36.81 5.70 1.20
N HIS A 29 -37.08 5.35 -0.04
CA HIS A 29 -38.46 5.21 -0.56
C HIS A 29 -39.28 4.08 0.09
N GLN A 30 -38.61 3.15 0.81
CA GLN A 30 -39.24 2.09 1.59
C GLN A 30 -39.45 2.47 3.05
N GLY A 31 -39.07 3.69 3.44
CA GLY A 31 -39.28 4.23 4.78
C GLY A 31 -38.20 3.87 5.79
N LYS A 32 -37.07 3.27 5.36
CA LYS A 32 -35.95 2.91 6.21
C LYS A 32 -35.01 4.13 6.40
N TRP A 33 -34.64 4.42 7.64
CA TRP A 33 -33.67 5.44 7.96
C TRP A 33 -32.24 4.90 7.83
N THR A 34 -31.37 5.66 7.16
CA THR A 34 -29.93 5.35 7.02
C THR A 34 -29.14 6.60 7.41
N TYR A 35 -28.13 6.42 8.26
CA TYR A 35 -27.24 7.47 8.73
C TYR A 35 -26.10 7.65 7.74
N TYR A 36 -25.83 8.91 7.36
CA TYR A 36 -24.74 9.26 6.44
C TYR A 36 -23.81 10.25 7.12
N GLU A 37 -22.54 9.90 7.21
CA GLU A 37 -21.46 10.82 7.57
C GLU A 37 -20.77 11.30 6.29
N ASN A 38 -20.80 12.59 6.05
CA ASN A 38 -20.09 13.20 4.94
C ASN A 38 -18.73 13.69 5.43
N ILE A 39 -17.70 12.85 5.32
CA ILE A 39 -16.32 13.26 5.47
C ILE A 39 -15.83 13.60 4.06
N SER A 40 -15.67 14.91 3.79
CA SER A 40 -15.12 15.45 2.53
C SER A 40 -15.81 15.01 1.22
N ASN A 41 -17.07 15.37 1.02
CA ASN A 41 -17.80 15.28 -0.26
C ASN A 41 -17.80 13.91 -0.98
N LYS A 42 -17.53 12.82 -0.30
CA LYS A 42 -17.64 11.47 -0.86
C LYS A 42 -18.62 10.66 0.00
N LEU A 43 -19.80 10.37 -0.53
CA LEU A 43 -20.70 9.35 0.02
C LEU A 43 -19.99 8.00 -0.09
N VAL A 44 -19.47 7.51 1.01
CA VAL A 44 -18.91 6.15 1.07
C VAL A 44 -20.07 5.19 1.31
N TYR A 45 -20.65 4.66 0.24
CA TYR A 45 -21.43 3.43 0.35
C TYR A 45 -20.45 2.33 0.72
N GLU A 46 -20.45 1.88 1.97
CA GLU A 46 -19.81 0.61 2.30
C GLU A 46 -20.55 -0.52 1.58
N ASN A 47 -20.12 -0.80 0.37
CA ASN A 47 -20.52 -2.03 -0.29
C ASN A 47 -19.81 -3.19 0.43
N LYS A 48 -20.50 -3.81 1.40
CA LYS A 48 -19.97 -4.95 2.17
C LYS A 48 -19.55 -6.13 1.28
N ASN A 49 -19.98 -6.13 0.02
CA ASN A 49 -19.69 -7.17 -0.98
C ASN A 49 -18.70 -6.70 -2.05
N LEU A 50 -17.97 -5.58 -1.81
CA LEU A 50 -16.99 -5.10 -2.78
C LEU A 50 -15.82 -6.08 -2.86
N VAL A 51 -15.64 -6.67 -4.04
CA VAL A 51 -14.47 -7.45 -4.42
C VAL A 51 -13.70 -6.69 -5.49
N VAL A 52 -12.44 -6.37 -5.21
CA VAL A 52 -11.51 -5.73 -6.16
C VAL A 52 -10.51 -6.77 -6.63
N GLN A 53 -10.48 -7.03 -7.93
CA GLN A 53 -9.54 -8.00 -8.49
C GLN A 53 -8.10 -7.48 -8.40
N PRO A 54 -7.12 -8.33 -8.09
CA PRO A 54 -5.72 -7.95 -8.08
C PRO A 54 -5.25 -7.50 -9.47
N ILE A 55 -4.44 -6.47 -9.52
CA ILE A 55 -3.75 -6.06 -10.74
C ILE A 55 -2.73 -7.15 -11.11
N LYS A 56 -2.73 -7.55 -12.39
CA LYS A 56 -1.76 -8.53 -12.89
C LYS A 56 -0.40 -7.85 -13.07
N LEU A 57 0.56 -8.25 -12.25
CA LEU A 57 1.95 -7.79 -12.31
C LEU A 57 2.86 -8.91 -12.82
N PRO A 58 3.95 -8.58 -13.53
CA PRO A 58 5.01 -9.54 -13.76
C PRO A 58 5.60 -10.00 -12.43
N GLN A 59 6.15 -11.21 -12.39
CA GLN A 59 6.72 -11.76 -11.17
C GLN A 59 8.23 -11.85 -11.31
N TYR A 60 8.93 -11.10 -10.45
CA TYR A 60 10.37 -11.14 -10.30
C TYR A 60 10.74 -11.65 -8.92
N TYR A 61 11.88 -12.32 -8.83
CA TYR A 61 12.42 -12.84 -7.57
C TYR A 61 13.81 -12.28 -7.34
N GLN A 62 14.08 -11.80 -6.12
CA GLN A 62 15.38 -11.20 -5.79
C GLN A 62 16.53 -12.18 -5.89
N ALA A 63 16.27 -13.48 -5.68
CA ALA A 63 17.26 -14.56 -5.80
C ALA A 63 17.36 -15.15 -7.22
N ASP A 64 16.75 -14.53 -8.25
CA ASP A 64 16.90 -14.98 -9.64
C ASP A 64 18.37 -14.88 -10.11
N ALA A 65 18.88 -15.94 -10.70
CA ALA A 65 20.29 -16.04 -11.13
C ALA A 65 20.73 -14.92 -12.09
N ARG A 66 19.79 -14.29 -12.79
CA ARG A 66 20.08 -13.14 -13.69
C ARG A 66 20.65 -11.93 -12.95
N TRP A 67 20.39 -11.78 -11.65
CA TRP A 67 20.79 -10.60 -10.86
C TRP A 67 21.13 -10.88 -9.39
N SER A 68 20.90 -12.07 -8.87
CA SER A 68 21.07 -12.39 -7.45
C SER A 68 22.42 -11.97 -6.87
N ASP A 69 23.49 -12.15 -7.63
CA ASP A 69 24.87 -11.90 -7.20
C ASP A 69 25.34 -10.46 -7.42
N LYS A 70 24.50 -9.63 -8.09
CA LYS A 70 24.86 -8.22 -8.31
C LYS A 70 24.98 -7.49 -6.98
N ARG A 71 26.15 -6.91 -6.75
CA ARG A 71 26.49 -6.20 -5.50
C ARG A 71 26.06 -4.75 -5.53
N TYR A 72 25.59 -4.29 -4.35
CA TYR A 72 25.28 -2.91 -4.05
C TYR A 72 25.84 -2.62 -2.65
N GLY A 73 26.92 -1.83 -2.57
CA GLY A 73 27.58 -1.48 -1.31
C GLY A 73 27.96 -2.73 -0.51
N ILE A 74 27.42 -2.84 0.68
CA ILE A 74 27.74 -3.90 1.65
C ILE A 74 27.00 -5.21 1.41
N SER A 75 26.08 -5.29 0.42
CA SER A 75 25.24 -6.47 0.19
C SER A 75 25.04 -6.79 -1.30
N ASN A 76 24.08 -7.64 -1.64
CA ASN A 76 23.72 -8.01 -3.01
C ASN A 76 22.20 -8.17 -3.15
N MET A 77 21.72 -8.33 -4.40
CA MET A 77 20.30 -8.46 -4.73
C MET A 77 19.64 -9.64 -4.03
N LYS A 78 20.32 -10.78 -3.91
CA LYS A 78 19.75 -11.98 -3.26
C LYS A 78 19.39 -11.72 -1.80
N ILE A 79 20.16 -10.90 -1.08
CA ILE A 79 19.99 -10.66 0.35
C ILE A 79 19.09 -9.47 0.62
N THR A 80 19.27 -8.37 -0.14
CA THR A 80 18.63 -7.07 0.15
C THR A 80 17.83 -6.50 -1.02
N GLY A 81 17.54 -7.31 -2.03
CA GLY A 81 16.87 -6.89 -3.25
C GLY A 81 15.33 -6.84 -3.16
N CYS A 82 14.72 -7.04 -1.98
CA CYS A 82 13.27 -7.10 -1.86
C CYS A 82 12.58 -5.82 -2.33
N VAL A 83 13.06 -4.65 -1.95
CA VAL A 83 12.48 -3.35 -2.35
C VAL A 83 12.59 -3.12 -3.87
N PRO A 84 13.80 -3.12 -4.48
CA PRO A 84 13.90 -2.88 -5.92
C PRO A 84 13.19 -3.96 -6.75
N THR A 85 13.13 -5.22 -6.28
CA THR A 85 12.38 -6.28 -6.97
C THR A 85 10.88 -6.05 -6.89
N SER A 86 10.35 -5.68 -5.74
CA SER A 86 8.94 -5.31 -5.55
C SER A 86 8.53 -4.14 -6.43
N LEU A 87 9.33 -3.07 -6.44
CA LEU A 87 9.05 -1.89 -7.24
C LEU A 87 9.17 -2.15 -8.74
N ALA A 88 10.12 -2.99 -9.17
CA ALA A 88 10.23 -3.38 -10.58
C ALA A 88 8.95 -4.09 -11.08
N MET A 89 8.32 -4.94 -10.25
CA MET A 89 7.04 -5.55 -10.60
C MET A 89 5.93 -4.50 -10.75
N VAL A 90 5.85 -3.54 -9.84
CA VAL A 90 4.83 -2.46 -9.89
C VAL A 90 5.05 -1.55 -11.10
N ILE A 91 6.27 -1.09 -11.32
CA ILE A 91 6.62 -0.21 -12.44
C ILE A 91 6.36 -0.92 -13.77
N SER A 92 6.76 -2.20 -13.89
CA SER A 92 6.52 -2.98 -15.11
C SER A 92 5.03 -3.20 -15.37
N GLY A 93 4.23 -3.38 -14.32
CA GLY A 93 2.79 -3.55 -14.48
C GLY A 93 2.03 -2.26 -14.79
N LEU A 94 2.55 -1.11 -14.35
CA LEU A 94 1.84 0.17 -14.47
C LEU A 94 2.40 1.09 -15.56
N VAL A 95 3.71 1.08 -15.82
CA VAL A 95 4.35 2.11 -16.66
C VAL A 95 5.03 1.51 -17.89
N LYS A 96 6.12 0.78 -17.68
CA LYS A 96 6.94 0.17 -18.73
C LYS A 96 7.81 -0.94 -18.13
N ASP A 97 8.19 -1.91 -18.92
CA ASP A 97 9.06 -2.98 -18.47
C ASP A 97 10.39 -2.46 -17.94
N VAL A 98 10.69 -2.84 -16.71
CA VAL A 98 11.96 -2.60 -16.03
C VAL A 98 12.38 -3.85 -15.26
N THR A 99 13.68 -4.05 -15.13
CA THR A 99 14.24 -5.15 -14.33
C THR A 99 14.47 -4.70 -12.89
N PRO A 100 14.54 -5.63 -11.91
CA PRO A 100 14.97 -5.32 -10.55
C PRO A 100 16.33 -4.61 -10.49
N VAL A 101 17.23 -4.95 -11.41
CA VAL A 101 18.56 -4.31 -11.50
C VAL A 101 18.45 -2.83 -11.87
N GLN A 102 17.61 -2.48 -12.83
CA GLN A 102 17.43 -1.07 -13.22
C GLN A 102 16.88 -0.21 -12.08
N VAL A 103 15.98 -0.77 -11.29
CA VAL A 103 15.46 -0.07 -10.11
C VAL A 103 16.52 0.04 -9.03
N ALA A 104 17.27 -1.04 -8.77
CA ALA A 104 18.36 -1.04 -7.79
C ALA A 104 19.48 -0.08 -8.19
N ASP A 105 19.89 -0.07 -9.47
CA ASP A 105 20.91 0.86 -10.01
C ASP A 105 20.47 2.31 -9.78
N TYR A 106 19.23 2.64 -10.12
CA TYR A 106 18.71 3.99 -9.88
C TYR A 106 18.81 4.38 -8.40
N ILE A 107 18.28 3.55 -7.48
CA ILE A 107 18.29 3.89 -6.05
C ILE A 107 19.73 4.01 -5.54
N TYR A 108 20.61 3.07 -5.89
CA TYR A 108 21.98 3.03 -5.41
C TYR A 108 22.84 4.19 -5.95
N ASP A 109 22.71 4.50 -7.24
CA ASP A 109 23.54 5.51 -7.90
C ASP A 109 23.09 6.95 -7.62
N THR A 110 21.79 7.14 -7.28
CA THR A 110 21.22 8.50 -7.14
C THR A 110 20.84 8.87 -5.71
N THR A 111 20.86 7.92 -4.78
CA THR A 111 20.49 8.14 -3.38
C THR A 111 21.47 7.48 -2.42
N MET A 112 21.34 7.75 -1.12
CA MET A 112 22.06 7.02 -0.07
C MET A 112 21.19 5.95 0.60
N GLU A 113 20.06 5.60 -0.03
CA GLU A 113 18.96 4.86 0.58
C GLU A 113 19.02 3.34 0.36
N MET A 114 20.11 2.81 -0.18
CA MET A 114 20.30 1.37 -0.41
C MET A 114 21.71 0.90 -0.05
N ASN A 115 21.83 0.01 0.95
CA ASN A 115 23.08 -0.69 1.33
C ASN A 115 24.29 0.23 1.54
N THR A 116 24.08 1.43 2.05
CA THR A 116 25.12 2.42 2.35
C THR A 116 25.41 2.49 3.85
N MET A 117 24.57 3.20 4.60
CA MET A 117 24.66 3.34 6.06
C MET A 117 23.94 2.23 6.82
N PHE A 118 23.07 1.48 6.16
CA PHE A 118 22.29 0.37 6.69
C PHE A 118 22.16 -0.73 5.63
N THR A 119 21.72 -1.91 6.04
CA THR A 119 21.48 -3.05 5.14
C THR A 119 20.03 -3.00 4.62
N GLY A 120 19.86 -3.03 3.30
CA GLY A 120 18.56 -2.97 2.66
C GLY A 120 18.32 -1.63 1.95
N THR A 121 17.07 -1.34 1.69
CA THR A 121 16.62 -0.10 1.04
C THR A 121 15.53 0.54 1.90
N SER A 122 15.68 1.82 2.23
CA SER A 122 14.69 2.56 3.02
C SER A 122 13.41 2.85 2.23
N SER A 123 12.37 3.24 2.94
CA SER A 123 11.12 3.71 2.32
C SER A 123 11.29 5.04 1.56
N LEU A 124 12.32 5.85 1.87
CA LEU A 124 12.69 7.02 1.06
C LEU A 124 13.24 6.61 -0.30
N GLY A 125 14.10 5.60 -0.36
CA GLY A 125 14.58 5.04 -1.63
C GLY A 125 13.45 4.44 -2.46
N ALA A 126 12.49 3.78 -1.81
CA ALA A 126 11.29 3.29 -2.46
C ALA A 126 10.45 4.44 -3.05
N ARG A 127 10.21 5.51 -2.28
CA ARG A 127 9.51 6.72 -2.73
C ARG A 127 10.18 7.35 -3.95
N ASP A 128 11.49 7.53 -3.89
CA ASP A 128 12.24 8.20 -4.96
C ASP A 128 12.17 7.39 -6.26
N ALA A 129 12.25 6.07 -6.20
CA ALA A 129 12.03 5.22 -7.35
C ALA A 129 10.60 5.33 -7.90
N ILE A 130 9.57 5.30 -7.04
CA ILE A 130 8.17 5.48 -7.45
C ILE A 130 8.00 6.78 -8.26
N LEU A 131 8.52 7.89 -7.74
CA LEU A 131 8.43 9.21 -8.37
C LEU A 131 9.25 9.28 -9.68
N TYR A 132 10.44 8.71 -9.72
CA TYR A 132 11.30 8.71 -10.91
C TYR A 132 10.64 8.05 -12.13
N TRP A 133 9.88 6.98 -11.91
CA TRP A 133 9.11 6.33 -12.99
C TRP A 133 7.73 6.96 -13.25
N GLY A 134 7.46 8.15 -12.69
CA GLY A 134 6.24 8.92 -12.97
C GLY A 134 4.98 8.38 -12.28
N LEU A 135 5.14 7.53 -11.28
CA LEU A 135 4.05 7.07 -10.43
C LEU A 135 3.83 8.06 -9.27
N LYS A 136 2.65 8.03 -8.69
CA LYS A 136 2.27 8.78 -7.49
C LYS A 136 2.25 7.84 -6.30
N TYR A 137 2.40 8.41 -5.11
CA TYR A 137 2.31 7.65 -3.88
C TYR A 137 1.46 8.36 -2.83
N GLN A 138 0.98 7.59 -1.88
CA GLN A 138 0.33 8.06 -0.66
C GLN A 138 0.79 7.17 0.49
N VAL A 139 1.27 7.77 1.58
CA VAL A 139 1.59 7.03 2.82
C VAL A 139 0.29 6.54 3.43
N ILE A 140 0.33 5.36 4.00
CA ILE A 140 -0.80 4.71 4.68
C ILE A 140 -0.54 4.75 6.18
N ASP A 141 -1.38 5.52 6.90
CA ASP A 141 -1.21 5.80 8.32
C ASP A 141 -2.05 4.89 9.22
N SER A 142 -3.09 4.28 8.66
CA SER A 142 -4.02 3.41 9.40
C SER A 142 -4.37 2.15 8.61
N LYS A 143 -4.90 1.14 9.32
CA LYS A 143 -5.44 -0.05 8.69
C LYS A 143 -6.65 0.28 7.79
N GLU A 144 -7.44 1.23 8.19
CA GLU A 144 -8.58 1.75 7.44
C GLU A 144 -8.14 2.35 6.11
N ASP A 145 -7.03 3.11 6.09
CA ASP A 145 -6.43 3.66 4.86
C ASP A 145 -5.85 2.56 3.97
N LEU A 146 -5.26 1.51 4.56
CA LEU A 146 -4.82 0.33 3.80
C LEU A 146 -6.00 -0.34 3.09
N ILE A 147 -7.09 -0.57 3.82
CA ILE A 147 -8.31 -1.14 3.26
C ILE A 147 -8.90 -0.23 2.17
N ALA A 148 -8.94 1.08 2.40
CA ALA A 148 -9.44 2.05 1.44
C ALA A 148 -8.60 2.06 0.15
N ALA A 149 -7.26 2.07 0.25
CA ALA A 149 -6.37 2.02 -0.89
C ALA A 149 -6.56 0.74 -1.73
N LEU A 150 -6.71 -0.42 -1.07
CA LEU A 150 -6.96 -1.70 -1.75
C LEU A 150 -8.35 -1.75 -2.41
N LYS A 151 -9.38 -1.19 -1.76
CA LYS A 151 -10.73 -1.04 -2.32
C LYS A 151 -10.77 -0.08 -3.51
N ASP A 152 -9.92 0.93 -3.53
CA ASP A 152 -9.73 1.87 -4.66
C ASP A 152 -8.92 1.24 -5.81
N GLY A 153 -8.49 -0.02 -5.68
CA GLY A 153 -7.71 -0.72 -6.69
C GLY A 153 -6.25 -0.27 -6.80
N LYS A 154 -5.75 0.47 -5.82
CA LYS A 154 -4.33 0.85 -5.75
C LYS A 154 -3.47 -0.37 -5.42
N ILE A 155 -2.23 -0.35 -5.90
CA ILE A 155 -1.20 -1.29 -5.46
C ILE A 155 -0.58 -0.73 -4.19
N VAL A 156 -0.31 -1.60 -3.21
CA VAL A 156 0.36 -1.17 -1.99
C VAL A 156 1.71 -1.88 -1.86
N TYR A 157 2.77 -1.10 -1.73
CA TYR A 157 4.05 -1.54 -1.20
C TYR A 157 3.94 -1.60 0.31
N GLY A 158 4.41 -2.68 0.93
CA GLY A 158 4.42 -2.84 2.38
C GLY A 158 5.75 -3.37 2.88
N ALA A 159 6.34 -2.68 3.88
CA ALA A 159 7.44 -3.20 4.66
C ALA A 159 6.87 -3.95 5.88
N VAL A 160 7.20 -5.23 6.00
CA VAL A 160 6.72 -6.13 7.06
C VAL A 160 7.87 -6.68 7.89
N GLY A 161 7.62 -6.88 9.17
CA GLY A 161 8.54 -7.51 10.13
C GLY A 161 8.18 -8.96 10.40
N HIS A 162 8.47 -9.42 11.62
CA HIS A 162 8.24 -10.80 12.03
C HIS A 162 6.78 -11.23 11.87
N GLY A 163 6.58 -12.37 11.21
CA GLY A 163 5.24 -12.90 10.99
C GLY A 163 5.15 -13.90 9.83
N ILE A 164 4.16 -13.72 8.99
CA ILE A 164 3.88 -14.59 7.83
C ILE A 164 5.04 -14.59 6.85
N PHE A 165 5.57 -13.41 6.52
CA PHE A 165 6.56 -13.24 5.47
C PHE A 165 8.00 -13.34 5.99
N VAL A 166 8.24 -12.94 7.21
CA VAL A 166 9.58 -12.86 7.83
C VAL A 166 9.69 -13.77 9.04
N LYS A 167 10.82 -14.45 9.15
CA LYS A 167 11.22 -15.18 10.37
C LYS A 167 12.41 -14.47 11.01
N GLY A 168 12.32 -14.22 12.34
CA GLY A 168 13.39 -13.52 13.07
C GLY A 168 13.19 -12.01 13.13
N TYR A 169 14.29 -11.26 13.16
CA TYR A 169 14.31 -9.82 13.43
C TYR A 169 14.51 -8.94 12.18
N SER A 170 14.61 -9.55 11.00
CA SER A 170 14.73 -8.79 9.75
C SER A 170 13.38 -8.23 9.30
N THR A 171 13.41 -7.35 8.31
CA THR A 171 12.23 -6.83 7.62
C THR A 171 12.23 -7.26 6.16
N HIS A 172 11.09 -7.13 5.50
CA HIS A 172 10.91 -7.55 4.12
C HIS A 172 9.89 -6.67 3.39
N ALA A 173 10.10 -6.48 2.10
CA ALA A 173 9.18 -5.74 1.24
C ALA A 173 8.27 -6.69 0.46
N ILE A 174 6.97 -6.43 0.48
CA ILE A 174 5.96 -7.16 -0.28
C ILE A 174 5.06 -6.21 -1.07
N ILE A 175 4.38 -6.74 -2.07
CA ILE A 175 3.35 -6.00 -2.82
C ILE A 175 1.98 -6.59 -2.52
N LEU A 176 1.01 -5.70 -2.27
CA LEU A 176 -0.39 -6.04 -2.04
C LEU A 176 -1.25 -5.48 -3.16
N SER A 177 -2.25 -6.25 -3.61
CA SER A 177 -3.18 -5.83 -4.65
C SER A 177 -4.48 -6.60 -4.55
N GLY A 178 -5.59 -5.91 -4.84
CA GLY A 178 -6.93 -6.46 -4.75
C GLY A 178 -7.46 -6.53 -3.32
N TYR A 179 -8.77 -6.65 -3.20
CA TYR A 179 -9.47 -6.73 -1.92
C TYR A 179 -10.64 -7.70 -2.00
N ASP A 180 -10.77 -8.58 -1.03
CA ASP A 180 -11.89 -9.51 -0.92
C ASP A 180 -12.20 -9.78 0.56
N HIS A 181 -13.28 -9.19 1.08
CA HIS A 181 -13.81 -9.45 2.42
C HIS A 181 -12.72 -9.46 3.53
N GLY A 182 -11.93 -8.37 3.61
CA GLY A 182 -10.86 -8.24 4.61
C GLY A 182 -9.56 -8.95 4.26
N LYS A 183 -9.44 -9.47 3.04
CA LYS A 183 -8.21 -10.08 2.53
C LYS A 183 -7.64 -9.30 1.35
N THR A 184 -6.34 -9.40 1.16
CA THR A 184 -5.61 -8.87 0.00
C THR A 184 -4.67 -9.93 -0.55
N LYS A 185 -4.33 -9.83 -1.82
CA LYS A 185 -3.40 -10.74 -2.46
C LYS A 185 -1.98 -10.18 -2.35
N ALA A 186 -1.05 -11.00 -1.86
CA ALA A 186 0.34 -10.61 -1.73
C ALA A 186 1.23 -11.20 -2.84
N ILE A 187 2.27 -10.45 -3.22
CA ILE A 187 3.40 -10.90 -4.02
C ILE A 187 4.65 -10.71 -3.18
N ASP A 188 5.35 -11.81 -2.92
CA ASP A 188 6.58 -11.87 -2.14
C ASP A 188 7.77 -12.01 -3.09
N PRO A 189 8.70 -11.04 -3.18
CA PRO A 189 9.84 -11.10 -4.09
C PRO A 189 10.90 -12.12 -3.70
N ASP A 190 10.82 -12.71 -2.51
CA ASP A 190 11.77 -13.73 -2.03
C ASP A 190 11.16 -15.14 -2.01
N ASN A 191 9.83 -15.26 -1.89
CA ASN A 191 9.20 -16.56 -1.69
C ASN A 191 8.00 -16.82 -2.60
N MET A 192 8.25 -17.63 -3.66
CA MET A 192 7.18 -18.03 -4.60
C MET A 192 6.01 -18.74 -3.94
N SER A 193 6.25 -19.51 -2.86
CA SER A 193 5.18 -20.24 -2.19
C SER A 193 4.22 -19.35 -1.43
N LYS A 194 4.60 -18.11 -1.13
CA LYS A 194 3.77 -17.10 -0.48
C LYS A 194 3.13 -16.14 -1.47
N THR A 195 3.58 -16.12 -2.70
CA THR A 195 3.10 -15.24 -3.77
C THR A 195 1.74 -15.68 -4.30
N ASN A 196 0.92 -14.70 -4.71
CA ASN A 196 -0.42 -14.88 -5.29
C ASN A 196 -1.43 -15.59 -4.37
N ARG A 197 -1.24 -15.53 -3.07
CA ARG A 197 -2.20 -16.00 -2.06
C ARG A 197 -2.92 -14.83 -1.40
N TRP A 198 -4.12 -15.10 -0.94
CA TRP A 198 -4.94 -14.16 -0.17
C TRP A 198 -4.58 -14.26 1.32
N TYR A 199 -4.29 -13.11 1.92
CA TYR A 199 -3.95 -12.97 3.33
C TYR A 199 -4.91 -12.00 4.00
N SER A 200 -5.12 -12.15 5.30
CA SER A 200 -5.87 -11.19 6.11
C SER A 200 -5.15 -9.84 6.11
N VAL A 201 -5.89 -8.76 5.84
CA VAL A 201 -5.37 -7.40 5.94
C VAL A 201 -5.00 -7.08 7.39
N ASP A 202 -5.75 -7.62 8.36
CA ASP A 202 -5.44 -7.45 9.79
C ASP A 202 -4.10 -8.07 10.16
N ASP A 203 -3.81 -9.30 9.68
CA ASP A 203 -2.54 -9.96 9.95
C ASP A 203 -1.38 -9.17 9.34
N ILE A 204 -1.49 -8.77 8.07
CA ILE A 204 -0.46 -7.96 7.40
C ILE A 204 -0.24 -6.63 8.10
N TRP A 205 -1.30 -5.94 8.53
CA TRP A 205 -1.18 -4.67 9.25
C TRP A 205 -0.47 -4.85 10.60
N ASN A 206 -0.77 -5.93 11.31
CA ASN A 206 -0.15 -6.24 12.60
C ASN A 206 1.33 -6.61 12.46
N GLU A 207 1.73 -7.15 11.30
CA GLU A 207 3.13 -7.50 10.98
C GLU A 207 3.92 -6.34 10.34
N ARG A 208 3.36 -5.13 10.23
CA ARG A 208 4.08 -3.98 9.65
C ARG A 208 5.40 -3.74 10.36
N SER A 209 6.41 -3.37 9.59
CA SER A 209 7.72 -3.02 10.14
C SER A 209 7.65 -1.80 11.06
N LEU A 210 8.42 -1.84 12.13
CA LEU A 210 8.62 -0.71 13.05
C LEU A 210 10.03 -0.11 12.93
N GLU A 211 10.85 -0.60 12.00
CA GLU A 211 12.20 -0.08 11.76
C GLU A 211 12.15 1.34 11.18
N LEU A 212 13.13 2.16 11.57
CA LEU A 212 13.18 3.58 11.20
C LEU A 212 13.27 3.75 9.67
N GLU A 213 14.12 2.97 9.02
CA GLU A 213 14.35 3.03 7.58
C GLU A 213 13.09 2.67 6.79
N ASP A 214 12.32 1.70 7.27
CA ASP A 214 11.06 1.28 6.63
C ASP A 214 9.94 2.29 6.83
N ASN A 215 10.04 3.14 7.85
CA ASN A 215 9.06 4.18 8.18
C ASN A 215 9.54 5.60 7.84
N ALA A 216 10.69 5.77 7.23
CA ALA A 216 11.31 7.08 6.98
C ALA A 216 10.45 8.03 6.11
N VAL A 217 9.59 7.49 5.25
CA VAL A 217 8.63 8.27 4.44
C VAL A 217 7.37 8.69 5.21
N GLY A 218 7.22 8.23 6.46
CA GLY A 218 6.08 8.49 7.32
C GLY A 218 5.22 7.27 7.65
N GLY A 219 5.55 6.09 7.12
CA GLY A 219 4.84 4.83 7.40
C GLY A 219 5.42 3.65 6.65
N ALA A 220 5.15 2.43 7.13
CA ALA A 220 5.65 1.18 6.55
C ALA A 220 4.91 0.76 5.26
N PHE A 221 3.74 1.35 4.97
CA PHE A 221 2.96 1.05 3.78
C PHE A 221 2.79 2.29 2.90
N ILE A 222 2.86 2.08 1.59
CA ILE A 222 2.77 3.12 0.55
C ILE A 222 1.80 2.65 -0.53
N ALA A 223 0.69 3.35 -0.73
CA ALA A 223 -0.18 3.15 -1.88
C ALA A 223 0.45 3.78 -3.13
N ILE A 224 0.49 3.04 -4.24
CA ILE A 224 1.12 3.43 -5.51
C ILE A 224 0.06 3.46 -6.61
N TYR A 225 0.06 4.53 -7.42
CA TYR A 225 -0.90 4.73 -8.52
C TYR A 225 -0.36 5.69 -9.59
N LYS A 226 -1.06 5.75 -10.73
CA LYS A 226 -0.77 6.70 -11.84
C LYS A 226 -1.29 8.10 -11.57
#